data_6789130670152784e9e1679b40f8d938
#
_entry.id   6789130670152784e9e1679b40f8d938
#
_cell.length_a   1.000
_cell.length_b   1.000
_cell.length_c   1.000
_cell.angle_alpha   90.00
_cell.angle_beta   90.00
_cell.angle_gamma   90.00
#
_symmetry.space_group_name_H-M   'P 1'
#
loop_
_entity.id
_entity.type
_entity.pdbx_description
1 polymer ?
#
loop_
_entity_poly.entity_id
_entity_poly.type
_entity_poly.pdbx_seq_one_letter_code
_entity_poly.pdbx_strand_id
1 'polypeptide(L)'
;TSLPADDITESPVSSLPLDKATVNVNFRVVDDVKDERQNISIVSGVPMSVPVVDAKPTERPGVFTASIPGAPVLNISVNNSTPAVQTLSPGITNDTDKDVSPAGFTQGGNTRDAVIRFPKDSGHNAVYVSVSDVLSPDQVKQRQDEENRRQQEWDATHPVEVAERNYERARADLNQANEDVARNQERQAKAVQVYNSRKSELDAANKTLADAIAEIKQFERFAHDPMAGGHRMWQMAGLKAQRAQTDANNKQAAFDAAAKEKSDADAALSAAQERRKQKENKEKDAKDKLDKESKRNKPGKATGKGKPVGDKWLDDAGKDSGAPIPDRIADKLRDKEFKNFDDFRRKFWEEVSKDPELSKQFNPGNKKRLSQGLAPRARNKDTVGGRRSFELHHDKPISQDGGVYDMDNLRITTPKRHIDIHRGQ
;
A
#
# COMPACT_ATOMS: atom_id res chain seq x y z
N THR A 1 -20.48 2.81 14.65
CA THR A 1 -20.35 3.98 13.77
C THR A 1 -21.69 4.27 13.13
N SER A 2 -22.06 5.53 13.00
CA SER A 2 -23.30 5.97 12.32
C SER A 2 -23.00 7.15 11.38
N LEU A 3 -23.69 7.19 10.26
CA LEU A 3 -23.61 8.25 9.25
C LEU A 3 -25.03 8.64 8.80
N PRO A 4 -25.28 9.90 8.37
CA PRO A 4 -26.55 10.24 7.73
C PRO A 4 -26.79 9.37 6.51
N ALA A 5 -27.94 8.72 6.44
CA ALA A 5 -28.19 7.76 5.35
C ALA A 5 -28.35 8.45 3.99
N ASP A 6 -28.95 9.63 3.95
CA ASP A 6 -29.19 10.36 2.69
C ASP A 6 -27.90 10.84 2.01
N ASP A 7 -26.79 10.94 2.76
CA ASP A 7 -25.47 11.33 2.21
C ASP A 7 -24.76 10.17 1.49
N ILE A 8 -25.19 8.93 1.72
CA ILE A 8 -24.47 7.73 1.27
C ILE A 8 -25.35 6.77 0.45
N THR A 9 -26.63 7.03 0.34
CA THR A 9 -27.58 6.22 -0.46
C THR A 9 -27.83 6.86 -1.82
N GLU A 10 -28.06 6.03 -2.85
CA GLU A 10 -28.38 6.49 -4.20
C GLU A 10 -29.75 7.22 -4.29
N SER A 11 -30.62 6.99 -3.33
CA SER A 11 -31.93 7.61 -3.25
C SER A 11 -32.28 7.91 -1.80
N PRO A 12 -33.00 9.00 -1.52
CA PRO A 12 -33.45 9.32 -0.17
C PRO A 12 -34.20 8.16 0.48
N VAL A 13 -33.77 7.74 1.66
CA VAL A 13 -34.35 6.58 2.35
C VAL A 13 -35.85 6.81 2.67
N SER A 14 -36.22 8.06 2.91
CA SER A 14 -37.62 8.46 3.14
C SER A 14 -38.55 8.20 1.97
N SER A 15 -38.02 8.12 0.72
CA SER A 15 -38.76 7.84 -0.48
C SER A 15 -39.00 6.35 -0.75
N LEU A 16 -38.30 5.47 0.00
CA LEU A 16 -38.40 4.03 -0.18
C LEU A 16 -39.71 3.48 0.38
N PRO A 17 -40.34 2.47 -0.29
CA PRO A 17 -41.47 1.76 0.26
C PRO A 17 -41.18 1.18 1.65
N LEU A 18 -42.20 1.08 2.50
CA LEU A 18 -42.07 0.56 3.87
C LEU A 18 -41.56 -0.89 3.92
N ASP A 19 -41.84 -1.64 2.89
CA ASP A 19 -41.48 -3.06 2.74
C ASP A 19 -40.17 -3.29 1.95
N LYS A 20 -39.45 -2.22 1.58
CA LYS A 20 -38.19 -2.39 0.87
C LYS A 20 -37.12 -2.91 1.81
N ALA A 21 -36.68 -4.12 1.55
CA ALA A 21 -35.77 -4.86 2.42
C ALA A 21 -34.32 -4.35 2.38
N THR A 22 -33.89 -3.71 1.28
CA THR A 22 -32.47 -3.31 1.09
C THR A 22 -32.33 -2.00 0.32
N VAL A 23 -31.21 -1.31 0.54
CA VAL A 23 -30.79 -0.12 -0.20
C VAL A 23 -29.28 -0.19 -0.50
N ASN A 24 -28.87 0.35 -1.63
CA ASN A 24 -27.46 0.45 -1.97
C ASN A 24 -26.84 1.69 -1.31
N VAL A 25 -25.69 1.50 -0.68
CA VAL A 25 -24.85 2.55 -0.11
C VAL A 25 -23.54 2.64 -0.87
N ASN A 26 -23.05 3.85 -1.12
CA ASN A 26 -21.80 4.11 -1.84
C ASN A 26 -20.55 4.11 -0.92
N PHE A 27 -20.77 4.05 0.38
CA PHE A 27 -19.75 3.95 1.40
C PHE A 27 -20.05 2.73 2.27
N ARG A 28 -18.99 2.14 2.80
CA ARG A 28 -19.13 1.07 3.79
C ARG A 28 -18.12 1.25 4.91
N VAL A 29 -18.46 0.75 6.07
CA VAL A 29 -17.52 0.60 7.18
C VAL A 29 -16.81 -0.75 7.03
N VAL A 30 -15.51 -0.72 7.15
CA VAL A 30 -14.65 -1.90 7.14
C VAL A 30 -13.99 -2.03 8.50
N ASP A 31 -14.06 -3.22 9.05
CA ASP A 31 -13.37 -3.61 10.28
C ASP A 31 -12.27 -4.60 9.87
N ASP A 32 -11.05 -4.13 9.86
CA ASP A 32 -9.85 -4.91 9.56
C ASP A 32 -8.89 -4.97 10.75
N VAL A 33 -7.90 -5.83 10.66
CA VAL A 33 -6.81 -5.93 11.63
C VAL A 33 -5.50 -5.62 10.91
N LYS A 34 -4.79 -4.60 11.39
CA LYS A 34 -3.50 -4.19 10.86
C LYS A 34 -2.58 -3.78 11.99
N ASP A 35 -1.32 -4.20 11.92
CA ASP A 35 -0.29 -3.90 12.91
C ASP A 35 -0.74 -4.27 14.34
N GLU A 36 -1.35 -5.46 14.47
CA GLU A 36 -1.90 -6.00 15.74
C GLU A 36 -2.97 -5.11 16.38
N ARG A 37 -3.69 -4.32 15.58
CA ARG A 37 -4.78 -3.45 16.03
C ARG A 37 -6.01 -3.66 15.18
N GLN A 38 -7.18 -3.62 15.82
CA GLN A 38 -8.46 -3.52 15.12
C GLN A 38 -8.64 -2.10 14.62
N ASN A 39 -8.84 -1.93 13.31
CA ASN A 39 -9.04 -0.66 12.65
C ASN A 39 -10.45 -0.63 12.06
N ILE A 40 -11.13 0.48 12.26
CA ILE A 40 -12.43 0.75 11.65
C ILE A 40 -12.25 1.93 10.71
N SER A 41 -12.49 1.69 9.43
CA SER A 41 -12.36 2.69 8.37
C SER A 41 -13.62 2.78 7.54
N ILE A 42 -13.80 3.90 6.83
CA ILE A 42 -14.88 4.11 5.88
C ILE A 42 -14.26 4.06 4.49
N VAL A 43 -14.77 3.16 3.65
CA VAL A 43 -14.30 2.97 2.27
C VAL A 43 -15.40 3.42 1.31
N SER A 44 -15.05 4.19 0.28
CA SER A 44 -15.94 4.66 -0.77
C SER A 44 -15.71 3.93 -2.09
N GLY A 45 -16.71 3.95 -2.98
CA GLY A 45 -16.56 3.46 -4.36
C GLY A 45 -16.96 2.01 -4.60
N VAL A 46 -17.32 1.24 -3.56
CA VAL A 46 -17.85 -0.12 -3.70
C VAL A 46 -19.29 -0.13 -3.22
N PRO A 47 -20.29 -0.14 -4.14
CA PRO A 47 -21.69 -0.22 -3.75
C PRO A 47 -21.95 -1.48 -2.94
N MET A 48 -22.62 -1.33 -1.81
CA MET A 48 -23.03 -2.44 -0.96
C MET A 48 -24.52 -2.35 -0.70
N SER A 49 -25.25 -3.48 -0.87
CA SER A 49 -26.65 -3.57 -0.49
C SER A 49 -26.77 -3.86 1.00
N VAL A 50 -27.41 -2.96 1.73
CA VAL A 50 -27.65 -3.10 3.18
C VAL A 50 -29.13 -3.16 3.49
N PRO A 51 -29.57 -3.89 4.56
CA PRO A 51 -30.96 -3.94 4.95
C PRO A 51 -31.45 -2.57 5.45
N VAL A 52 -32.70 -2.25 5.15
CA VAL A 52 -33.42 -1.13 5.77
C VAL A 52 -34.21 -1.68 6.94
N VAL A 53 -34.00 -1.11 8.13
CA VAL A 53 -34.61 -1.53 9.39
C VAL A 53 -35.45 -0.39 9.93
N ASP A 54 -36.73 -0.64 10.19
CA ASP A 54 -37.61 0.33 10.81
C ASP A 54 -37.41 0.33 12.33
N ALA A 55 -37.04 1.48 12.87
CA ALA A 55 -36.89 1.69 14.31
C ALA A 55 -38.28 1.78 14.98
N LYS A 56 -38.38 1.15 16.14
CA LYS A 56 -39.61 1.17 16.95
C LYS A 56 -39.41 2.09 18.15
N PRO A 57 -40.38 2.99 18.46
CA PRO A 57 -40.28 3.80 19.68
C PRO A 57 -40.35 2.91 20.93
N THR A 58 -39.72 3.36 22.00
CA THR A 58 -39.79 2.72 23.32
C THR A 58 -40.65 3.56 24.25
N GLU A 59 -40.88 3.04 25.47
CA GLU A 59 -41.56 3.83 26.54
C GLU A 59 -40.79 5.09 26.97
N ARG A 60 -39.47 5.16 26.64
CA ARG A 60 -38.65 6.34 26.94
C ARG A 60 -38.67 7.29 25.74
N PRO A 61 -39.09 8.54 25.91
CA PRO A 61 -39.08 9.54 24.84
C PRO A 61 -37.68 9.72 24.25
N GLY A 62 -37.59 9.74 22.92
CA GLY A 62 -36.32 9.89 22.19
C GLY A 62 -35.46 8.64 22.16
N VAL A 63 -35.96 7.48 22.62
CA VAL A 63 -35.25 6.21 22.54
C VAL A 63 -36.02 5.26 21.62
N PHE A 64 -35.32 4.68 20.67
CA PHE A 64 -35.85 3.75 19.68
C PHE A 64 -35.10 2.42 19.77
N THR A 65 -35.73 1.33 19.34
CA THR A 65 -35.10 0.04 19.16
C THR A 65 -35.03 -0.33 17.70
N ALA A 66 -33.93 -0.95 17.30
CA ALA A 66 -33.75 -1.49 15.95
C ALA A 66 -33.05 -2.86 16.00
N SER A 67 -33.51 -3.81 15.16
CA SER A 67 -32.95 -5.15 15.08
C SER A 67 -32.19 -5.30 13.77
N ILE A 68 -30.88 -5.12 13.80
CA ILE A 68 -30.02 -5.35 12.66
C ILE A 68 -29.76 -6.85 12.54
N PRO A 69 -29.90 -7.46 11.33
CA PRO A 69 -29.64 -8.88 11.14
C PRO A 69 -28.24 -9.29 11.63
N GLY A 70 -28.17 -10.28 12.50
CA GLY A 70 -26.92 -10.79 13.06
C GLY A 70 -26.27 -9.93 14.17
N ALA A 71 -26.93 -8.85 14.59
CA ALA A 71 -26.49 -8.01 15.71
C ALA A 71 -27.47 -8.09 16.89
N PRO A 72 -27.05 -7.77 18.13
CA PRO A 72 -27.98 -7.54 19.23
C PRO A 72 -28.96 -6.41 18.91
N VAL A 73 -30.11 -6.42 19.56
CA VAL A 73 -31.09 -5.31 19.45
C VAL A 73 -30.42 -4.02 19.94
N LEU A 74 -30.41 -3.02 19.07
CA LEU A 74 -29.82 -1.72 19.38
C LEU A 74 -30.85 -0.82 20.07
N ASN A 75 -30.47 -0.17 21.14
CA ASN A 75 -31.18 0.95 21.73
C ASN A 75 -30.53 2.26 21.22
N ILE A 76 -31.30 3.04 20.48
CA ILE A 76 -30.83 4.26 19.83
C ILE A 76 -31.44 5.44 20.56
N SER A 77 -30.60 6.22 21.23
CA SER A 77 -31.01 7.49 21.85
C SER A 77 -30.75 8.61 20.84
N VAL A 78 -31.80 9.30 20.46
CA VAL A 78 -31.71 10.47 19.58
C VAL A 78 -31.83 11.71 20.46
N ASN A 79 -30.72 12.42 20.71
CA ASN A 79 -30.70 13.66 21.38
C ASN A 79 -31.08 14.80 20.44
N ASN A 80 -31.94 15.72 20.85
CA ASN A 80 -32.35 16.93 20.09
C ASN A 80 -31.22 17.97 19.91
N SER A 81 -30.02 17.72 20.41
CA SER A 81 -28.84 18.47 20.03
C SER A 81 -28.42 18.00 18.64
N THR A 82 -28.37 18.94 17.71
CA THR A 82 -27.71 18.80 16.39
C THR A 82 -26.54 17.85 16.57
N PRO A 83 -26.46 16.73 15.84
CA PRO A 83 -25.25 15.93 15.91
C PRO A 83 -24.12 16.89 15.60
N ALA A 84 -23.23 17.09 16.55
CA ALA A 84 -21.91 17.56 16.20
C ALA A 84 -21.46 16.56 15.16
N VAL A 85 -21.51 16.96 13.90
CA VAL A 85 -20.77 16.33 12.83
C VAL A 85 -19.34 16.46 13.34
N GLN A 86 -18.88 15.48 14.09
CA GLN A 86 -17.50 15.17 14.07
C GLN A 86 -17.28 14.86 12.59
N THR A 87 -16.89 15.89 11.88
CA THR A 87 -16.04 15.73 10.72
C THR A 87 -14.83 14.99 11.25
N LEU A 88 -14.98 13.67 11.41
CA LEU A 88 -13.91 12.80 11.13
C LEU A 88 -13.53 13.23 9.73
N SER A 89 -12.46 14.03 9.63
CA SER A 89 -11.62 13.99 8.46
C SER A 89 -11.00 12.60 8.52
N PRO A 90 -11.67 11.61 8.01
CA PRO A 90 -11.03 10.34 7.77
C PRO A 90 -10.06 10.68 6.66
N GLY A 91 -8.90 10.11 6.71
CA GLY A 91 -8.29 9.78 5.47
C GLY A 91 -9.32 8.92 4.71
N ILE A 92 -10.17 9.56 3.91
CA ILE A 92 -10.88 8.89 2.84
C ILE A 92 -9.74 8.49 1.93
N THR A 93 -9.22 7.29 2.15
CA THR A 93 -8.42 6.64 1.14
C THR A 93 -9.42 6.42 0.02
N ASN A 94 -9.24 7.15 -1.08
CA ASN A 94 -9.82 6.81 -2.37
C ASN A 94 -9.16 5.51 -2.82
N ASP A 95 -9.40 4.45 -2.07
CA ASP A 95 -9.02 3.11 -2.44
C ASP A 95 -9.97 2.70 -3.55
N THR A 96 -9.52 2.98 -4.76
CA THR A 96 -10.12 2.41 -5.95
C THR A 96 -10.00 0.88 -5.83
N ASP A 97 -11.00 0.13 -6.30
CA ASP A 97 -11.11 -1.33 -6.28
C ASP A 97 -9.83 -2.13 -6.65
N LYS A 98 -8.81 -1.49 -7.13
CA LYS A 98 -7.53 -2.07 -7.51
C LYS A 98 -6.65 -2.52 -6.33
N ASP A 99 -6.81 -1.91 -5.15
CA ASP A 99 -6.02 -2.25 -3.96
C ASP A 99 -6.71 -3.28 -3.06
N VAL A 100 -7.93 -3.64 -3.40
CA VAL A 100 -8.66 -4.66 -2.67
C VAL A 100 -8.19 -6.01 -3.17
N SER A 101 -7.37 -6.67 -2.38
CA SER A 101 -7.11 -8.09 -2.58
C SER A 101 -8.45 -8.82 -2.66
N PRO A 102 -8.79 -9.48 -3.77
CA PRO A 102 -10.07 -10.19 -3.90
C PRO A 102 -10.29 -11.24 -2.80
N ALA A 103 -9.23 -11.71 -2.16
CA ALA A 103 -9.28 -12.66 -1.07
C ALA A 103 -9.54 -12.02 0.30
N GLY A 104 -9.22 -10.75 0.50
CA GLY A 104 -9.38 -10.06 1.79
C GLY A 104 -10.71 -9.35 1.94
N PHE A 105 -11.35 -9.02 0.83
CA PHE A 105 -12.62 -8.31 0.81
C PHE A 105 -13.80 -9.21 0.42
N THR A 106 -14.04 -10.18 1.21
CA THR A 106 -15.40 -10.71 1.28
C THR A 106 -16.25 -9.68 2.00
N GLN A 107 -16.96 -8.86 1.17
CA GLN A 107 -18.14 -8.12 1.56
C GLN A 107 -18.29 -7.82 3.06
N GLY A 108 -17.75 -6.69 3.53
CA GLY A 108 -18.03 -6.18 4.87
C GLY A 108 -17.71 -7.16 6.00
N GLY A 109 -16.60 -7.89 5.90
CA GLY A 109 -16.33 -9.14 6.61
C GLY A 109 -16.35 -9.09 8.11
N ASN A 110 -16.79 -8.23 8.88
CA ASN A 110 -16.99 -8.31 10.34
C ASN A 110 -17.87 -7.17 10.86
N THR A 111 -18.49 -6.41 9.96
CA THR A 111 -19.48 -5.40 10.29
C THR A 111 -20.87 -5.93 9.98
N ARG A 112 -21.85 -5.51 10.76
CA ARG A 112 -23.26 -5.73 10.54
C ARG A 112 -23.85 -4.37 10.26
N ASP A 113 -24.20 -4.15 8.99
CA ASP A 113 -24.58 -2.84 8.49
C ASP A 113 -26.07 -2.80 8.18
N ALA A 114 -26.70 -1.68 8.48
CA ALA A 114 -28.08 -1.42 8.12
C ALA A 114 -28.35 0.08 8.01
N VAL A 115 -29.34 0.44 7.24
CA VAL A 115 -29.96 1.76 7.29
C VAL A 115 -31.16 1.71 8.24
N ILE A 116 -31.12 2.50 9.29
CA ILE A 116 -32.21 2.60 10.27
C ILE A 116 -33.10 3.78 9.90
N ARG A 117 -34.37 3.49 9.70
CA ARG A 117 -35.39 4.46 9.37
C ARG A 117 -36.27 4.69 10.61
N PHE A 118 -36.40 5.94 11.02
CA PHE A 118 -37.27 6.32 12.14
C PHE A 118 -38.74 6.57 11.67
N PRO A 119 -39.70 6.45 12.57
CA PRO A 119 -41.12 6.81 12.26
C PRO A 119 -41.22 8.23 11.69
N LYS A 120 -42.12 8.45 10.72
CA LYS A 120 -42.27 9.74 10.02
C LYS A 120 -42.58 10.90 10.95
N ASP A 121 -43.30 10.64 12.02
CA ASP A 121 -43.73 11.61 13.04
C ASP A 121 -42.63 11.90 14.10
N SER A 122 -41.54 11.17 14.07
CA SER A 122 -40.41 11.36 15.01
C SER A 122 -39.55 12.59 14.75
N GLY A 123 -39.60 13.13 13.52
CA GLY A 123 -38.77 14.26 13.10
C GLY A 123 -37.28 13.91 12.90
N HIS A 124 -36.92 12.62 12.85
CA HIS A 124 -35.53 12.16 12.69
C HIS A 124 -35.30 11.58 11.31
N ASN A 125 -34.15 11.97 10.72
CA ASN A 125 -33.70 11.42 9.44
C ASN A 125 -33.13 10.02 9.62
N ALA A 126 -33.18 9.21 8.54
CA ALA A 126 -32.59 7.90 8.55
C ALA A 126 -31.06 7.94 8.74
N VAL A 127 -30.52 6.92 9.40
CA VAL A 127 -29.08 6.81 9.68
C VAL A 127 -28.57 5.44 9.20
N TYR A 128 -27.41 5.44 8.56
CA TYR A 128 -26.65 4.23 8.36
C TYR A 128 -25.90 3.89 9.64
N VAL A 129 -25.99 2.65 10.06
CA VAL A 129 -25.33 2.13 11.27
C VAL A 129 -24.50 0.90 10.91
N SER A 130 -23.27 0.89 11.38
CA SER A 130 -22.38 -0.26 11.31
C SER A 130 -21.98 -0.69 12.71
N VAL A 131 -22.15 -1.97 13.00
CA VAL A 131 -21.84 -2.60 14.28
C VAL A 131 -20.69 -3.57 14.09
N SER A 132 -19.63 -3.40 14.88
CA SER A 132 -18.48 -4.32 14.94
C SER A 132 -18.30 -4.84 16.35
N ASP A 133 -17.86 -6.07 16.50
CA ASP A 133 -17.48 -6.59 17.82
C ASP A 133 -16.09 -6.05 18.21
N VAL A 134 -15.92 -5.66 19.46
CA VAL A 134 -14.60 -5.30 19.98
C VAL A 134 -13.81 -6.60 20.22
N LEU A 135 -12.69 -6.72 19.54
CA LEU A 135 -11.85 -7.91 19.61
C LEU A 135 -10.91 -7.87 20.82
N SER A 136 -10.72 -9.01 21.46
CA SER A 136 -9.65 -9.20 22.44
C SER A 136 -8.27 -9.23 21.73
N PRO A 137 -7.16 -8.97 22.43
CA PRO A 137 -5.82 -9.06 21.83
C PRO A 137 -5.54 -10.38 21.12
N ASP A 138 -5.97 -11.50 21.69
CA ASP A 138 -5.79 -12.83 21.09
C ASP A 138 -6.62 -13.00 19.81
N GLN A 139 -7.83 -12.47 19.77
CA GLN A 139 -8.68 -12.47 18.58
C GLN A 139 -8.11 -11.55 17.49
N VAL A 140 -7.55 -10.40 17.86
CA VAL A 140 -6.86 -9.49 16.93
C VAL A 140 -5.69 -10.23 16.27
N LYS A 141 -4.86 -10.90 17.06
CA LYS A 141 -3.72 -11.67 16.57
C LYS A 141 -4.15 -12.81 15.64
N GLN A 142 -5.11 -13.60 16.08
CA GLN A 142 -5.64 -14.72 15.28
C GLN A 142 -6.17 -14.24 13.93
N ARG A 143 -6.92 -13.14 13.91
CA ARG A 143 -7.47 -12.53 12.70
C ARG A 143 -6.39 -11.98 11.78
N GLN A 144 -5.37 -11.32 12.34
CA GLN A 144 -4.21 -10.85 11.59
C GLN A 144 -3.46 -12.01 10.92
N ASP A 145 -3.23 -13.09 11.64
CA ASP A 145 -2.58 -14.29 11.10
C ASP A 145 -3.42 -14.93 9.98
N GLU A 146 -4.74 -14.94 10.11
CA GLU A 146 -5.65 -15.45 9.09
C GLU A 146 -5.67 -14.57 7.85
N GLU A 147 -5.69 -13.25 8.00
CA GLU A 147 -5.62 -12.29 6.88
C GLU A 147 -4.28 -12.38 6.17
N ASN A 148 -3.18 -12.42 6.90
CA ASN A 148 -1.84 -12.62 6.35
C ASN A 148 -1.75 -13.93 5.55
N ARG A 149 -2.34 -15.01 6.07
CA ARG A 149 -2.39 -16.29 5.37
C ARG A 149 -3.20 -16.18 4.07
N ARG A 150 -4.38 -15.58 4.10
CA ARG A 150 -5.21 -15.36 2.91
C ARG A 150 -4.48 -14.51 1.86
N GLN A 151 -3.80 -13.46 2.30
CA GLN A 151 -3.01 -12.61 1.41
C GLN A 151 -1.88 -13.40 0.75
N GLN A 152 -1.15 -14.23 1.49
CA GLN A 152 -0.10 -15.09 0.93
C GLN A 152 -0.65 -16.10 -0.08
N GLU A 153 -1.82 -16.68 0.20
CA GLU A 153 -2.51 -17.60 -0.70
C GLU A 153 -2.94 -16.93 -2.00
N TRP A 154 -3.40 -15.69 -1.90
CA TRP A 154 -3.76 -14.89 -3.07
C TRP A 154 -2.52 -14.50 -3.87
N ASP A 155 -1.49 -13.98 -3.24
CA ASP A 155 -0.24 -13.56 -3.87
C ASP A 155 0.42 -14.71 -4.64
N ALA A 156 0.39 -15.93 -4.10
CA ALA A 156 0.94 -17.12 -4.75
C ALA A 156 0.24 -17.47 -6.09
N THR A 157 -1.00 -17.03 -6.27
CA THR A 157 -1.82 -17.35 -7.46
C THR A 157 -2.00 -16.19 -8.43
N HIS A 158 -1.64 -14.98 -8.01
CA HIS A 158 -1.83 -13.74 -8.79
C HIS A 158 -0.50 -13.00 -8.98
N PRO A 159 0.51 -13.65 -9.58
CA PRO A 159 1.85 -13.07 -9.66
C PRO A 159 1.94 -11.80 -10.53
N VAL A 160 1.05 -11.63 -11.51
CA VAL A 160 0.99 -10.41 -12.34
C VAL A 160 0.48 -9.24 -11.52
N GLU A 161 -0.63 -9.43 -10.82
CA GLU A 161 -1.26 -8.42 -9.97
C GLU A 161 -0.34 -8.02 -8.80
N VAL A 162 0.39 -9.00 -8.24
CA VAL A 162 1.43 -8.74 -7.23
C VAL A 162 2.56 -7.89 -7.79
N ALA A 163 3.03 -8.21 -9.00
CA ALA A 163 4.07 -7.44 -9.66
C ALA A 163 3.61 -6.03 -10.02
N GLU A 164 2.36 -5.86 -10.46
CA GLU A 164 1.71 -4.57 -10.72
C GLU A 164 1.67 -3.71 -9.45
N ARG A 165 1.13 -4.25 -8.37
CA ARG A 165 1.08 -3.58 -7.07
C ARG A 165 2.47 -3.15 -6.57
N ASN A 166 3.46 -4.02 -6.72
CA ASN A 166 4.83 -3.73 -6.31
C ASN A 166 5.46 -2.63 -7.17
N TYR A 167 5.19 -2.61 -8.47
CA TYR A 167 5.64 -1.55 -9.36
C TYR A 167 4.99 -0.21 -9.03
N GLU A 168 3.68 -0.17 -8.81
CA GLU A 168 2.98 1.06 -8.42
C GLU A 168 3.50 1.65 -7.10
N ARG A 169 3.78 0.79 -6.10
CA ARG A 169 4.42 1.23 -4.84
C ARG A 169 5.82 1.80 -5.07
N ALA A 170 6.65 1.09 -5.84
CA ALA A 170 8.00 1.56 -6.12
C ALA A 170 8.01 2.89 -6.89
N ARG A 171 7.04 3.09 -7.80
CA ARG A 171 6.83 4.35 -8.52
C ARG A 171 6.38 5.48 -7.59
N ALA A 172 5.45 5.21 -6.68
CA ALA A 172 5.02 6.19 -5.67
C ALA A 172 6.18 6.59 -4.76
N ASP A 173 6.97 5.63 -4.31
CA ASP A 173 8.17 5.87 -3.51
C ASP A 173 9.21 6.74 -4.24
N LEU A 174 9.41 6.50 -5.55
CA LEU A 174 10.30 7.31 -6.39
C LEU A 174 9.78 8.74 -6.53
N ASN A 175 8.49 8.92 -6.74
CA ASN A 175 7.88 10.25 -6.81
C ASN A 175 8.10 11.03 -5.50
N GLN A 176 7.88 10.39 -4.35
CA GLN A 176 8.16 11.00 -3.05
C GLN A 176 9.63 11.38 -2.89
N ALA A 177 10.55 10.52 -3.33
CA ALA A 177 11.98 10.81 -3.28
C ALA A 177 12.38 11.98 -4.22
N ASN A 178 11.73 12.13 -5.37
CA ASN A 178 11.94 13.27 -6.27
C ASN A 178 11.48 14.58 -5.61
N GLU A 179 10.35 14.59 -4.92
CA GLU A 179 9.87 15.74 -4.15
C GLU A 179 10.83 16.10 -3.01
N ASP A 180 11.38 15.08 -2.31
CA ASP A 180 12.38 15.29 -1.27
C ASP A 180 13.65 15.95 -1.81
N VAL A 181 14.12 15.54 -2.97
CA VAL A 181 15.27 16.18 -3.65
C VAL A 181 14.94 17.62 -3.99
N ALA A 182 13.78 17.91 -4.58
CA ALA A 182 13.37 19.27 -4.93
C ALA A 182 13.32 20.20 -3.69
N ARG A 183 12.76 19.74 -2.58
CA ARG A 183 12.73 20.49 -1.31
C ARG A 183 14.15 20.78 -0.77
N ASN A 184 15.04 19.78 -0.82
CA ASN A 184 16.40 19.97 -0.36
C ASN A 184 17.23 20.85 -1.31
N GLN A 185 16.99 20.84 -2.62
CA GLN A 185 17.59 21.78 -3.57
C GLN A 185 17.19 23.22 -3.25
N GLU A 186 15.90 23.46 -2.97
CA GLU A 186 15.43 24.79 -2.59
C GLU A 186 16.06 25.27 -1.28
N ARG A 187 16.12 24.39 -0.25
CA ARG A 187 16.80 24.68 1.03
C ARG A 187 18.27 25.03 0.82
N GLN A 188 18.99 24.24 0.03
CA GLN A 188 20.39 24.45 -0.28
C GLN A 188 20.60 25.78 -1.01
N ALA A 189 19.78 26.12 -2.01
CA ALA A 189 19.87 27.40 -2.72
C ALA A 189 19.69 28.59 -1.77
N LYS A 190 18.70 28.54 -0.87
CA LYS A 190 18.48 29.57 0.17
C LYS A 190 19.68 29.66 1.13
N ALA A 191 20.22 28.54 1.58
CA ALA A 191 21.37 28.51 2.47
C ALA A 191 22.64 29.12 1.82
N VAL A 192 22.85 28.81 0.53
CA VAL A 192 23.96 29.43 -0.25
C VAL A 192 23.78 30.94 -0.38
N GLN A 193 22.58 31.41 -0.63
CA GLN A 193 22.28 32.85 -0.72
C GLN A 193 22.58 33.58 0.60
N VAL A 194 22.11 33.00 1.74
CA VAL A 194 22.35 33.55 3.08
C VAL A 194 23.85 33.54 3.40
N TYR A 195 24.54 32.44 3.12
CA TYR A 195 25.99 32.31 3.32
C TYR A 195 26.76 33.44 2.59
N ASN A 196 26.46 33.67 1.31
CA ASN A 196 27.11 34.71 0.52
C ASN A 196 26.84 36.11 1.06
N SER A 197 25.61 36.39 1.49
CA SER A 197 25.23 37.66 2.13
C SER A 197 26.00 37.89 3.42
N ARG A 198 26.04 36.90 4.31
CA ARG A 198 26.74 36.99 5.59
C ARG A 198 28.26 37.13 5.40
N LYS A 199 28.83 36.47 4.40
CA LYS A 199 30.24 36.64 4.03
C LYS A 199 30.52 38.08 3.65
N SER A 200 29.72 38.69 2.77
CA SER A 200 29.88 40.07 2.36
C SER A 200 29.75 41.06 3.54
N GLU A 201 28.79 40.84 4.44
CA GLU A 201 28.62 41.64 5.65
C GLU A 201 29.82 41.55 6.57
N LEU A 202 30.41 40.36 6.76
CA LEU A 202 31.60 40.13 7.57
C LEU A 202 32.82 40.80 6.97
N ASP A 203 33.02 40.66 5.66
CA ASP A 203 34.15 41.31 4.95
C ASP A 203 34.09 42.84 5.09
N ALA A 204 32.89 43.46 4.98
CA ALA A 204 32.67 44.86 5.20
C ALA A 204 32.94 45.27 6.65
N ALA A 205 32.48 44.51 7.64
CA ALA A 205 32.73 44.80 9.05
C ALA A 205 34.21 44.70 9.40
N ASN A 206 34.93 43.69 8.89
CA ASN A 206 36.37 43.54 9.06
C ASN A 206 37.16 44.69 8.47
N LYS A 207 36.73 45.21 7.30
CA LYS A 207 37.31 46.39 6.70
C LYS A 207 37.11 47.63 7.59
N THR A 208 35.90 47.83 8.08
CA THR A 208 35.57 48.95 8.99
C THR A 208 36.38 48.88 10.27
N LEU A 209 36.62 47.69 10.83
CA LEU A 209 37.46 47.46 11.96
C LEU A 209 38.92 47.81 11.67
N ALA A 210 39.46 47.32 10.54
CA ALA A 210 40.81 47.65 10.11
C ALA A 210 41.06 49.16 9.96
N ASP A 211 40.08 49.87 9.35
CA ASP A 211 40.13 51.32 9.21
C ASP A 211 40.11 52.04 10.56
N ALA A 212 39.28 51.58 11.50
CA ALA A 212 39.19 52.14 12.86
C ALA A 212 40.48 51.90 13.68
N ILE A 213 41.12 50.72 13.52
CA ILE A 213 42.41 50.44 14.14
C ILE A 213 43.51 51.33 13.58
N ALA A 214 43.49 51.56 12.25
CA ALA A 214 44.44 52.50 11.62
C ALA A 214 44.29 53.92 12.15
N GLU A 215 43.05 54.39 12.38
CA GLU A 215 42.74 55.69 12.98
C GLU A 215 43.30 55.80 14.41
N ILE A 216 43.20 54.78 15.26
CA ILE A 216 43.84 54.75 16.58
C ILE A 216 45.35 55.01 16.47
N LYS A 217 46.02 54.28 15.56
CA LYS A 217 47.48 54.41 15.34
C LYS A 217 47.87 55.82 14.91
N GLN A 218 47.03 56.49 14.12
CA GLN A 218 47.26 57.88 13.71
C GLN A 218 47.34 58.85 14.90
N PHE A 219 46.54 58.63 15.93
CA PHE A 219 46.46 59.48 17.12
C PHE A 219 47.23 58.94 18.33
N GLU A 220 47.88 57.79 18.22
CA GLU A 220 48.61 57.10 19.33
C GLU A 220 49.64 58.00 20.02
N ARG A 221 50.32 58.88 19.28
CA ARG A 221 51.28 59.87 19.85
C ARG A 221 50.68 60.84 20.88
N PHE A 222 49.34 61.01 20.89
CA PHE A 222 48.62 61.86 21.83
C PHE A 222 48.03 61.09 23.02
N ALA A 223 48.23 59.78 23.11
CA ALA A 223 47.64 58.92 24.14
C ALA A 223 48.00 59.34 25.57
N HIS A 224 49.26 59.80 25.75
CA HIS A 224 49.84 60.12 27.06
C HIS A 224 49.81 61.59 27.42
N ASP A 225 49.20 62.47 26.62
CA ASP A 225 49.06 63.87 26.91
C ASP A 225 47.54 64.30 26.97
N PRO A 226 46.93 64.22 28.18
CA PRO A 226 45.55 64.53 28.37
C PRO A 226 45.14 65.96 28.00
N MET A 227 46.07 66.88 28.00
CA MET A 227 45.83 68.33 27.70
C MET A 227 45.98 68.59 26.20
N ALA A 228 46.51 67.67 25.43
CA ALA A 228 46.60 67.83 23.99
C ALA A 228 45.26 67.59 23.33
N GLY A 229 44.87 68.47 22.38
CA GLY A 229 43.62 68.28 21.62
C GLY A 229 43.49 66.93 20.92
N GLY A 230 44.62 66.29 20.59
CA GLY A 230 44.69 64.96 20.00
C GLY A 230 44.30 63.83 20.94
N HIS A 231 44.39 63.99 22.28
CA HIS A 231 44.00 62.95 23.24
C HIS A 231 42.54 62.56 23.14
N ARG A 232 41.65 63.61 23.00
CA ARG A 232 40.22 63.36 22.77
C ARG A 232 39.96 62.61 21.48
N MET A 233 40.71 62.93 20.42
CA MET A 233 40.62 62.22 19.12
C MET A 233 41.03 60.75 19.28
N TRP A 234 42.10 60.47 19.98
CA TRP A 234 42.56 59.12 20.29
C TRP A 234 41.51 58.32 21.08
N GLN A 235 40.90 58.91 22.15
CA GLN A 235 39.80 58.24 22.85
C GLN A 235 38.60 57.94 21.98
N MET A 236 38.17 58.89 21.13
CA MET A 236 37.04 58.68 20.19
C MET A 236 37.36 57.61 19.15
N ALA A 237 38.60 57.50 18.65
CA ALA A 237 39.02 56.45 17.76
C ALA A 237 39.02 55.08 18.46
N GLY A 238 39.40 55.02 19.74
CA GLY A 238 39.30 53.80 20.56
C GLY A 238 37.86 53.31 20.73
N LEU A 239 36.92 54.20 21.03
CA LEU A 239 35.48 53.86 21.13
C LEU A 239 34.92 53.39 19.77
N LYS A 240 35.34 54.01 18.66
CA LYS A 240 34.94 53.60 17.31
C LYS A 240 35.46 52.20 16.98
N ALA A 241 36.73 51.91 17.30
CA ALA A 241 37.30 50.57 17.09
C ALA A 241 36.65 49.52 17.95
N GLN A 242 36.28 49.82 19.21
CA GLN A 242 35.58 48.92 20.08
C GLN A 242 34.18 48.56 19.52
N ARG A 243 33.46 49.54 18.99
CA ARG A 243 32.15 49.32 18.32
C ARG A 243 32.32 48.46 17.06
N ALA A 244 33.35 48.79 16.25
CA ALA A 244 33.63 48.04 15.02
C ALA A 244 34.03 46.57 15.32
N GLN A 245 34.80 46.34 16.42
CA GLN A 245 35.13 45.00 16.87
C GLN A 245 33.91 44.21 17.31
N THR A 246 33.00 44.85 18.07
CA THR A 246 31.74 44.21 18.48
C THR A 246 30.86 43.84 17.28
N ASP A 247 30.78 44.73 16.28
CA ASP A 247 30.03 44.46 15.05
C ASP A 247 30.69 43.32 14.24
N ALA A 248 32.01 43.33 14.08
CA ALA A 248 32.73 42.25 13.40
C ALA A 248 32.51 40.90 14.09
N ASN A 249 32.55 40.85 15.44
CA ASN A 249 32.31 39.62 16.19
C ASN A 249 30.86 39.10 15.97
N ASN A 250 29.88 40.01 15.96
CA ASN A 250 28.48 39.64 15.67
C ASN A 250 28.28 39.13 14.25
N LYS A 251 28.94 39.76 13.27
CA LYS A 251 28.90 39.30 11.87
C LYS A 251 29.63 37.98 11.67
N GLN A 252 30.73 37.74 12.39
CA GLN A 252 31.41 36.45 12.40
C GLN A 252 30.52 35.34 12.91
N ALA A 253 29.84 35.56 14.05
CA ALA A 253 28.90 34.57 14.58
C ALA A 253 27.73 34.27 13.60
N ALA A 254 27.21 35.29 12.93
CA ALA A 254 26.16 35.12 11.92
C ALA A 254 26.65 34.38 10.69
N PHE A 255 27.90 34.63 10.25
CA PHE A 255 28.55 33.91 9.16
C PHE A 255 28.77 32.44 9.50
N ASP A 256 29.26 32.13 10.71
CA ASP A 256 29.54 30.78 11.17
C ASP A 256 28.21 29.95 11.20
N ALA A 257 27.12 30.57 11.66
CA ALA A 257 25.80 29.95 11.62
C ALA A 257 25.31 29.67 10.20
N ALA A 258 25.53 30.60 9.28
CA ALA A 258 25.17 30.44 7.87
C ALA A 258 26.03 29.39 7.16
N ALA A 259 27.33 29.30 7.50
CA ALA A 259 28.24 28.28 7.00
C ALA A 259 27.80 26.87 7.44
N LYS A 260 27.41 26.73 8.70
CA LYS A 260 26.85 25.49 9.21
C LYS A 260 25.58 25.09 8.51
N GLU A 261 24.61 26.00 8.38
CA GLU A 261 23.34 25.71 7.69
C GLU A 261 23.56 25.31 6.23
N LYS A 262 24.50 25.97 5.53
CA LYS A 262 24.89 25.58 4.16
C LYS A 262 25.46 24.17 4.13
N SER A 263 26.35 23.82 5.05
CA SER A 263 26.92 22.48 5.14
C SER A 263 25.86 21.41 5.43
N ASP A 264 24.93 21.70 6.34
CA ASP A 264 23.82 20.80 6.68
C ASP A 264 22.86 20.63 5.48
N ALA A 265 22.60 21.70 4.73
CA ALA A 265 21.77 21.66 3.53
C ALA A 265 22.45 20.87 2.39
N ASP A 266 23.75 21.03 2.18
CA ASP A 266 24.53 20.25 1.21
C ASP A 266 24.50 18.75 1.53
N ALA A 267 24.67 18.39 2.80
CA ALA A 267 24.61 17.01 3.28
C ALA A 267 23.18 16.41 3.10
N ALA A 268 22.15 17.19 3.42
CA ALA A 268 20.76 16.77 3.28
C ALA A 268 20.39 16.52 1.80
N LEU A 269 20.84 17.40 0.89
CA LEU A 269 20.63 17.24 -0.55
C LEU A 269 21.34 15.97 -1.07
N SER A 270 22.60 15.75 -0.69
CA SER A 270 23.34 14.56 -1.10
C SER A 270 22.65 13.27 -0.61
N ALA A 271 22.17 13.24 0.64
CA ALA A 271 21.43 12.11 1.17
C ALA A 271 20.09 11.87 0.47
N ALA A 272 19.38 12.95 0.09
CA ALA A 272 18.14 12.84 -0.66
C ALA A 272 18.38 12.30 -2.08
N GLN A 273 19.42 12.74 -2.76
CA GLN A 273 19.81 12.26 -4.09
C GLN A 273 20.17 10.76 -4.06
N GLU A 274 20.91 10.32 -3.04
CA GLU A 274 21.25 8.89 -2.89
C GLU A 274 19.99 8.04 -2.64
N ARG A 275 19.06 8.49 -1.77
CA ARG A 275 17.78 7.82 -1.57
C ARG A 275 16.97 7.74 -2.86
N ARG A 276 16.91 8.83 -3.64
CA ARG A 276 16.24 8.85 -4.94
C ARG A 276 16.81 7.78 -5.87
N LYS A 277 18.12 7.68 -5.97
CA LYS A 277 18.81 6.68 -6.82
C LYS A 277 18.47 5.24 -6.39
N GLN A 278 18.39 4.98 -5.08
CA GLN A 278 17.98 3.67 -4.57
C GLN A 278 16.51 3.35 -4.92
N LYS A 279 15.61 4.34 -4.84
CA LYS A 279 14.20 4.17 -5.23
C LYS A 279 14.03 3.98 -6.73
N GLU A 280 14.81 4.67 -7.57
CA GLU A 280 14.85 4.51 -9.02
C GLU A 280 15.28 3.08 -9.42
N ASN A 281 16.28 2.52 -8.78
CA ASN A 281 16.68 1.13 -8.99
C ASN A 281 15.56 0.15 -8.61
N LYS A 282 14.89 0.38 -7.47
CA LYS A 282 13.76 -0.45 -7.03
C LYS A 282 12.57 -0.40 -8.00
N GLU A 283 12.25 0.78 -8.51
CA GLU A 283 11.19 0.96 -9.52
C GLU A 283 11.53 0.21 -10.81
N LYS A 284 12.76 0.34 -11.27
CA LYS A 284 13.26 -0.37 -12.45
C LYS A 284 13.18 -1.90 -12.28
N ASP A 285 13.62 -2.42 -11.12
CA ASP A 285 13.56 -3.85 -10.82
C ASP A 285 12.11 -4.35 -10.73
N ALA A 286 11.22 -3.56 -10.14
CA ALA A 286 9.80 -3.89 -10.05
C ALA A 286 9.13 -3.90 -11.43
N LYS A 287 9.48 -2.95 -12.30
CA LYS A 287 9.02 -2.89 -13.68
C LYS A 287 9.50 -4.10 -14.49
N ASP A 288 10.77 -4.48 -14.38
CA ASP A 288 11.31 -5.65 -15.05
C ASP A 288 10.57 -6.94 -14.65
N LYS A 289 10.27 -7.09 -13.35
CA LYS A 289 9.46 -8.20 -12.84
C LYS A 289 8.04 -8.20 -13.40
N LEU A 290 7.39 -7.03 -13.46
CA LEU A 290 6.05 -6.90 -14.04
C LEU A 290 6.06 -7.25 -15.54
N ASP A 291 7.03 -6.75 -16.30
CA ASP A 291 7.16 -7.03 -17.72
C ASP A 291 7.38 -8.53 -17.99
N LYS A 292 8.12 -9.20 -17.10
CA LYS A 292 8.35 -10.65 -17.17
C LYS A 292 7.09 -11.43 -16.82
N GLU A 293 6.45 -11.17 -15.69
CA GLU A 293 5.22 -11.87 -15.27
C GLU A 293 4.06 -11.66 -16.26
N SER A 294 3.95 -10.49 -16.87
CA SER A 294 2.95 -10.18 -17.90
C SER A 294 3.07 -11.05 -19.17
N LYS A 295 4.20 -11.75 -19.36
CA LYS A 295 4.36 -12.70 -20.48
C LYS A 295 3.35 -13.84 -20.42
N ARG A 296 2.79 -14.15 -19.23
CA ARG A 296 1.67 -15.11 -19.09
C ARG A 296 0.45 -14.74 -19.93
N ASN A 297 0.20 -13.46 -20.08
CA ASN A 297 -0.97 -12.93 -20.78
C ASN A 297 -0.70 -12.70 -22.26
N LYS A 298 0.52 -12.99 -22.73
CA LYS A 298 0.95 -12.84 -24.12
C LYS A 298 0.98 -14.18 -24.84
N PRO A 299 0.80 -14.19 -26.18
CA PRO A 299 0.99 -15.39 -26.98
C PRO A 299 2.39 -15.95 -26.81
N GLY A 300 2.50 -17.28 -26.90
CA GLY A 300 3.78 -17.94 -26.85
C GLY A 300 3.74 -19.38 -27.36
N LYS A 301 4.91 -19.90 -27.66
CA LYS A 301 5.13 -21.23 -28.24
C LYS A 301 5.61 -22.20 -27.16
N ALA A 302 5.00 -23.38 -27.07
CA ALA A 302 5.42 -24.39 -26.11
C ALA A 302 6.75 -25.01 -26.49
N THR A 303 7.62 -25.17 -25.51
CA THR A 303 8.95 -25.78 -25.58
C THR A 303 9.14 -26.83 -24.49
N GLY A 304 10.28 -27.49 -24.48
CA GLY A 304 10.59 -28.51 -23.49
C GLY A 304 10.16 -29.93 -23.91
N LYS A 305 10.76 -30.93 -23.27
CA LYS A 305 10.56 -32.35 -23.62
C LYS A 305 9.65 -33.08 -22.65
N GLY A 306 9.46 -32.52 -21.43
CA GLY A 306 8.81 -33.24 -20.33
C GLY A 306 9.63 -34.41 -19.81
N LYS A 307 9.01 -35.27 -19.03
CA LYS A 307 9.67 -36.48 -18.48
C LYS A 307 8.76 -37.68 -18.57
N PRO A 308 9.32 -38.88 -18.74
CA PRO A 308 8.56 -40.13 -18.64
C PRO A 308 7.90 -40.22 -17.27
N VAL A 309 6.64 -40.61 -17.22
CA VAL A 309 5.86 -40.79 -15.99
C VAL A 309 5.16 -42.14 -15.96
N GLY A 310 4.98 -42.66 -14.75
CA GLY A 310 4.31 -43.95 -14.51
C GLY A 310 2.82 -43.81 -14.13
N ASP A 311 2.27 -44.91 -13.65
CA ASP A 311 0.83 -45.07 -13.31
C ASP A 311 0.36 -44.22 -12.13
N LYS A 312 1.27 -43.64 -11.35
CA LYS A 312 0.98 -42.79 -10.16
C LYS A 312 1.57 -41.39 -10.33
N TRP A 313 1.50 -40.88 -11.55
CA TRP A 313 2.11 -39.59 -11.93
C TRP A 313 1.85 -38.45 -10.96
N LEU A 314 0.58 -38.24 -10.56
CA LEU A 314 0.21 -37.11 -9.68
C LEU A 314 0.45 -37.37 -8.17
N ASP A 315 0.97 -38.53 -7.77
CA ASP A 315 1.37 -38.74 -6.39
C ASP A 315 2.57 -37.87 -5.97
N ASP A 316 3.37 -37.41 -6.96
CA ASP A 316 4.48 -36.49 -6.73
C ASP A 316 4.05 -35.01 -6.70
N ALA A 317 2.81 -34.70 -7.07
CA ALA A 317 2.32 -33.32 -7.08
C ALA A 317 2.25 -32.65 -5.70
N GLY A 318 2.27 -33.44 -4.62
CA GLY A 318 2.31 -32.96 -3.24
C GLY A 318 3.72 -32.96 -2.62
N LYS A 319 4.78 -33.20 -3.38
CA LYS A 319 6.15 -33.35 -2.90
C LYS A 319 7.10 -32.44 -3.69
N ASP A 320 8.22 -32.10 -3.11
CA ASP A 320 9.32 -31.34 -3.75
C ASP A 320 8.79 -30.17 -4.60
N SER A 321 9.25 -30.03 -5.84
CA SER A 321 8.73 -29.03 -6.80
C SER A 321 7.46 -29.46 -7.53
N GLY A 322 6.89 -30.64 -7.25
CA GLY A 322 5.70 -31.16 -7.89
C GLY A 322 5.99 -32.21 -8.98
N ALA A 323 4.93 -32.74 -9.60
CA ALA A 323 5.03 -33.74 -10.65
C ALA A 323 5.46 -33.09 -11.98
N PRO A 324 6.31 -33.75 -12.80
CA PRO A 324 6.74 -33.22 -14.08
C PRO A 324 5.62 -33.27 -15.13
N ILE A 325 5.77 -32.48 -16.20
CA ILE A 325 4.94 -32.63 -17.39
C ILE A 325 5.30 -33.97 -18.08
N PRO A 326 4.31 -34.84 -18.41
CA PRO A 326 4.57 -36.08 -19.10
C PRO A 326 5.11 -35.83 -20.50
N ASP A 327 6.18 -36.56 -20.91
CA ASP A 327 6.82 -36.45 -22.22
C ASP A 327 5.83 -36.67 -23.37
N ARG A 328 4.95 -37.66 -23.28
CA ARG A 328 3.89 -37.95 -24.25
C ARG A 328 2.90 -36.81 -24.47
N ILE A 329 2.69 -35.94 -23.43
CA ILE A 329 1.87 -34.73 -23.55
C ILE A 329 2.74 -33.60 -24.12
N ALA A 330 3.99 -33.49 -23.66
CA ALA A 330 4.94 -32.52 -24.17
C ALA A 330 5.15 -32.67 -25.70
N ASP A 331 5.23 -33.89 -26.20
CA ASP A 331 5.35 -34.17 -27.65
C ASP A 331 4.15 -33.67 -28.46
N LYS A 332 2.95 -33.72 -27.85
CA LYS A 332 1.72 -33.23 -28.52
C LYS A 332 1.58 -31.70 -28.50
N LEU A 333 2.20 -31.02 -27.54
CA LEU A 333 2.07 -29.57 -27.35
C LEU A 333 3.28 -28.79 -27.88
N ARG A 334 4.44 -29.42 -27.97
CA ARG A 334 5.67 -28.77 -28.42
C ARG A 334 5.46 -28.12 -29.78
N ASP A 335 6.05 -26.95 -29.94
CA ASP A 335 6.00 -26.13 -31.14
C ASP A 335 4.61 -25.53 -31.47
N LYS A 336 3.58 -25.80 -30.68
CA LYS A 336 2.27 -25.15 -30.81
C LYS A 336 2.26 -23.77 -30.14
N GLU A 337 1.53 -22.84 -30.76
CA GLU A 337 1.29 -21.50 -30.24
C GLU A 337 0.02 -21.47 -29.45
N PHE A 338 0.04 -20.69 -28.34
CA PHE A 338 -1.07 -20.45 -27.43
C PHE A 338 -1.27 -18.95 -27.28
N LYS A 339 -2.53 -18.53 -27.14
CA LYS A 339 -2.89 -17.11 -26.98
C LYS A 339 -2.39 -16.50 -25.67
N ASN A 340 -2.36 -17.30 -24.62
CA ASN A 340 -1.88 -16.97 -23.27
C ASN A 340 -1.69 -18.29 -22.49
N PHE A 341 -1.18 -18.16 -21.25
CA PHE A 341 -0.92 -19.34 -20.43
C PHE A 341 -2.18 -20.11 -20.02
N ASP A 342 -3.33 -19.44 -19.90
CA ASP A 342 -4.60 -20.13 -19.62
C ASP A 342 -5.06 -21.00 -20.80
N ASP A 343 -4.85 -20.55 -22.03
CA ASP A 343 -5.11 -21.35 -23.23
C ASP A 343 -4.21 -22.57 -23.28
N PHE A 344 -2.92 -22.42 -22.97
CA PHE A 344 -1.98 -23.53 -22.81
C PHE A 344 -2.44 -24.52 -21.74
N ARG A 345 -2.78 -24.03 -20.53
CA ARG A 345 -3.23 -24.86 -19.42
C ARG A 345 -4.48 -25.66 -19.77
N ARG A 346 -5.45 -25.04 -20.41
CA ARG A 346 -6.67 -25.70 -20.88
C ARG A 346 -6.32 -26.82 -21.88
N LYS A 347 -5.50 -26.52 -22.85
CA LYS A 347 -5.09 -27.48 -23.86
C LYS A 347 -4.27 -28.64 -23.31
N PHE A 348 -3.41 -28.37 -22.34
CA PHE A 348 -2.66 -29.37 -21.61
C PHE A 348 -3.59 -30.44 -20.99
N TRP A 349 -4.61 -30.01 -20.24
CA TRP A 349 -5.54 -30.93 -19.61
C TRP A 349 -6.43 -31.67 -20.62
N GLU A 350 -6.78 -31.05 -21.71
CA GLU A 350 -7.48 -31.71 -22.83
C GLU A 350 -6.63 -32.85 -23.41
N GLU A 351 -5.32 -32.64 -23.64
CA GLU A 351 -4.43 -33.68 -24.16
C GLU A 351 -4.20 -34.80 -23.13
N VAL A 352 -4.15 -34.49 -21.83
CA VAL A 352 -4.12 -35.52 -20.78
C VAL A 352 -5.39 -36.38 -20.83
N SER A 353 -6.57 -35.81 -21.10
CA SER A 353 -7.82 -36.56 -21.18
C SER A 353 -7.84 -37.57 -22.35
N LYS A 354 -7.10 -37.28 -23.43
CA LYS A 354 -7.02 -38.10 -24.64
C LYS A 354 -5.97 -39.21 -24.56
N ASP A 355 -5.08 -39.12 -23.57
CA ASP A 355 -4.05 -40.12 -23.36
C ASP A 355 -4.59 -41.29 -22.53
N PRO A 356 -4.67 -42.54 -23.08
CA PRO A 356 -5.28 -43.67 -22.37
C PRO A 356 -4.57 -44.02 -21.08
N GLU A 357 -3.24 -43.93 -21.03
CA GLU A 357 -2.43 -44.29 -19.88
C GLU A 357 -2.54 -43.26 -18.73
N LEU A 358 -2.59 -41.99 -19.09
CA LEU A 358 -2.77 -40.93 -18.10
C LEU A 358 -4.23 -40.84 -17.62
N SER A 359 -5.18 -40.92 -18.56
CA SER A 359 -6.60 -40.73 -18.23
C SER A 359 -7.15 -41.88 -17.37
N LYS A 360 -6.62 -43.10 -17.47
CA LYS A 360 -7.03 -44.23 -16.61
C LYS A 360 -6.79 -43.97 -15.11
N GLN A 361 -5.86 -43.09 -14.76
CA GLN A 361 -5.49 -42.75 -13.38
C GLN A 361 -6.57 -41.89 -12.67
N PHE A 362 -7.55 -41.40 -13.40
CA PHE A 362 -8.56 -40.48 -12.86
C PHE A 362 -9.93 -41.14 -12.71
N ASN A 363 -10.63 -40.76 -11.67
CA ASN A 363 -12.02 -41.10 -11.47
C ASN A 363 -12.94 -40.45 -12.53
N PRO A 364 -14.19 -40.93 -12.74
CA PRO A 364 -15.11 -40.42 -13.75
C PRO A 364 -15.34 -38.91 -13.68
N GLY A 365 -15.42 -38.33 -12.48
CA GLY A 365 -15.62 -36.89 -12.27
C GLY A 365 -14.41 -36.08 -12.78
N ASN A 366 -13.21 -36.54 -12.50
CA ASN A 366 -11.99 -35.89 -13.01
C ASN A 366 -11.80 -36.12 -14.51
N LYS A 367 -12.15 -37.28 -15.05
CA LYS A 367 -12.14 -37.51 -16.51
C LYS A 367 -13.05 -36.52 -17.26
N LYS A 368 -14.26 -36.26 -16.73
CA LYS A 368 -15.17 -35.26 -17.29
C LYS A 368 -14.55 -33.86 -17.25
N ARG A 369 -13.89 -33.50 -16.16
CA ARG A 369 -13.21 -32.20 -16.03
C ARG A 369 -12.09 -32.06 -17.08
N LEU A 370 -11.21 -33.05 -17.18
CA LEU A 370 -10.11 -33.08 -18.13
C LEU A 370 -10.59 -32.93 -19.58
N SER A 371 -11.67 -33.60 -19.99
CA SER A 371 -12.24 -33.47 -21.33
C SER A 371 -12.75 -32.06 -21.65
N GLN A 372 -13.00 -31.26 -20.62
CA GLN A 372 -13.39 -29.84 -20.73
C GLN A 372 -12.17 -28.90 -20.61
N GLY A 373 -10.95 -29.41 -20.55
CA GLY A 373 -9.75 -28.61 -20.35
C GLY A 373 -9.58 -28.09 -18.91
N LEU A 374 -10.34 -28.64 -17.97
CA LEU A 374 -10.28 -28.26 -16.56
C LEU A 374 -9.33 -29.18 -15.78
N ALA A 375 -8.49 -28.61 -14.93
CA ALA A 375 -7.62 -29.38 -14.05
C ALA A 375 -8.41 -30.35 -13.16
N PRO A 376 -7.91 -31.55 -12.89
CA PRO A 376 -8.55 -32.51 -11.99
C PRO A 376 -8.56 -32.00 -10.56
N ARG A 377 -9.53 -32.46 -9.76
CA ARG A 377 -9.61 -32.14 -8.32
C ARG A 377 -8.55 -32.92 -7.56
N ALA A 378 -7.83 -32.23 -6.71
CA ALA A 378 -6.95 -32.85 -5.71
C ALA A 378 -7.74 -33.47 -4.56
N ARG A 379 -7.09 -34.26 -3.73
CA ARG A 379 -7.70 -34.82 -2.51
C ARG A 379 -7.99 -33.70 -1.51
N ASN A 380 -9.04 -33.83 -0.73
CA ASN A 380 -9.45 -32.78 0.23
C ASN A 380 -8.31 -32.33 1.16
N LYS A 381 -7.45 -33.25 1.61
CA LYS A 381 -6.29 -32.94 2.46
C LYS A 381 -5.20 -32.11 1.78
N ASP A 382 -5.20 -32.07 0.46
CA ASP A 382 -4.22 -31.39 -0.39
C ASP A 382 -4.80 -30.07 -0.95
N THR A 383 -6.01 -29.68 -0.51
CA THR A 383 -6.67 -28.43 -0.85
C THR A 383 -6.41 -27.35 0.19
N VAL A 384 -6.50 -26.07 -0.21
CA VAL A 384 -6.30 -24.93 0.67
C VAL A 384 -7.07 -23.71 0.16
N GLY A 385 -7.66 -22.91 1.04
CA GLY A 385 -8.27 -21.61 0.69
C GLY A 385 -9.34 -21.68 -0.41
N GLY A 386 -10.15 -22.76 -0.47
CA GLY A 386 -11.14 -22.98 -1.53
C GLY A 386 -10.57 -23.49 -2.86
N ARG A 387 -9.26 -23.52 -3.03
CA ARG A 387 -8.55 -24.07 -4.19
C ARG A 387 -8.55 -25.60 -4.09
N ARG A 388 -9.11 -26.23 -5.10
CA ARG A 388 -9.43 -27.67 -5.06
C ARG A 388 -8.84 -28.47 -6.21
N SER A 389 -8.22 -27.81 -7.19
CA SER A 389 -7.71 -28.48 -8.41
C SER A 389 -6.20 -28.42 -8.45
N PHE A 390 -5.58 -29.39 -9.11
CA PHE A 390 -4.15 -29.35 -9.39
C PHE A 390 -3.81 -28.09 -10.19
N GLU A 391 -2.59 -27.59 -10.01
CA GLU A 391 -2.12 -26.33 -10.57
C GLU A 391 -0.81 -26.52 -11.34
N LEU A 392 -0.61 -25.70 -12.38
CA LEU A 392 0.67 -25.61 -13.09
C LEU A 392 1.53 -24.54 -12.41
N HIS A 393 2.68 -24.95 -11.92
CA HIS A 393 3.69 -24.15 -11.25
C HIS A 393 4.94 -24.02 -12.13
N HIS A 394 5.57 -22.84 -12.12
CA HIS A 394 6.87 -22.63 -12.79
C HIS A 394 7.99 -22.86 -11.77
N ASP A 395 8.77 -23.91 -11.96
CA ASP A 395 9.88 -24.31 -11.07
C ASP A 395 10.90 -23.17 -10.93
N LYS A 396 11.31 -22.60 -12.06
CA LYS A 396 11.98 -21.30 -12.11
C LYS A 396 10.94 -20.21 -12.35
N PRO A 397 10.77 -19.26 -11.43
CA PRO A 397 9.79 -18.18 -11.58
C PRO A 397 9.95 -17.38 -12.89
N ILE A 398 8.85 -16.95 -13.48
CA ILE A 398 8.87 -16.12 -14.70
C ILE A 398 9.60 -14.80 -14.46
N SER A 399 9.43 -14.20 -13.29
CA SER A 399 10.16 -12.99 -12.85
C SER A 399 11.68 -13.18 -12.79
N GLN A 400 12.15 -14.42 -12.75
CA GLN A 400 13.56 -14.81 -12.79
C GLN A 400 13.97 -15.41 -14.14
N ASP A 401 13.29 -15.05 -15.21
CA ASP A 401 13.51 -15.55 -16.57
C ASP A 401 13.21 -17.05 -16.77
N GLY A 402 12.29 -17.61 -15.97
CA GLY A 402 11.70 -18.92 -16.21
C GLY A 402 10.82 -18.90 -17.46
N GLY A 403 10.95 -19.90 -18.32
CA GLY A 403 10.13 -20.01 -19.54
C GLY A 403 8.64 -20.21 -19.20
N VAL A 404 7.77 -19.34 -19.73
CA VAL A 404 6.32 -19.40 -19.48
C VAL A 404 5.70 -20.68 -20.04
N TYR A 405 6.09 -21.05 -21.26
CA TYR A 405 5.56 -22.21 -22.00
C TYR A 405 6.58 -23.34 -22.09
N ASP A 406 7.62 -23.29 -21.28
CA ASP A 406 8.64 -24.33 -21.23
C ASP A 406 8.18 -25.48 -20.31
N MET A 407 7.81 -26.61 -20.91
CA MET A 407 7.30 -27.78 -20.21
C MET A 407 8.34 -28.44 -19.29
N ASP A 408 9.63 -28.20 -19.51
CA ASP A 408 10.69 -28.64 -18.60
C ASP A 408 10.76 -27.74 -17.32
N ASN A 409 10.27 -26.50 -17.41
CA ASN A 409 10.13 -25.56 -16.30
C ASN A 409 8.76 -25.67 -15.59
N LEU A 410 7.82 -26.43 -16.13
CA LEU A 410 6.49 -26.58 -15.54
C LEU A 410 6.40 -27.81 -14.65
N ARG A 411 5.70 -27.65 -13.52
CA ARG A 411 5.37 -28.72 -12.57
C ARG A 411 3.88 -28.70 -12.29
N ILE A 412 3.34 -29.86 -11.96
CA ILE A 412 1.97 -29.97 -11.47
C ILE A 412 2.03 -30.12 -9.96
N THR A 413 1.35 -29.23 -9.28
CA THR A 413 1.31 -29.20 -7.81
C THR A 413 -0.11 -29.35 -7.29
N THR A 414 -0.23 -29.87 -6.06
CA THR A 414 -1.47 -29.71 -5.31
C THR A 414 -1.59 -28.25 -4.84
N PRO A 415 -2.81 -27.72 -4.60
CA PRO A 415 -2.96 -26.36 -4.07
C PRO A 415 -2.15 -26.10 -2.80
N LYS A 416 -2.14 -27.06 -1.87
CA LYS A 416 -1.36 -26.93 -0.65
C LYS A 416 0.15 -26.86 -0.93
N ARG A 417 0.69 -27.77 -1.77
CA ARG A 417 2.11 -27.77 -2.11
C ARG A 417 2.54 -26.50 -2.83
N HIS A 418 1.69 -25.97 -3.72
CA HIS A 418 1.96 -24.72 -4.41
C HIS A 418 2.19 -23.56 -3.43
N ILE A 419 1.33 -23.44 -2.42
CA ILE A 419 1.50 -22.45 -1.35
C ILE A 419 2.79 -22.70 -0.55
N ASP A 420 3.06 -23.96 -0.17
CA ASP A 420 4.24 -24.31 0.60
C ASP A 420 5.55 -23.95 -0.13
N ILE A 421 5.61 -24.16 -1.45
CA ILE A 421 6.75 -23.74 -2.30
C ILE A 421 6.94 -22.23 -2.24
N HIS A 422 5.86 -21.45 -2.38
CA HIS A 422 5.94 -19.98 -2.33
C HIS A 422 6.28 -19.44 -0.94
N ARG A 423 6.07 -20.21 0.12
CA ARG A 423 6.49 -19.88 1.49
C ARG A 423 7.92 -20.32 1.81
N GLY A 424 8.59 -21.04 0.91
CA GLY A 424 9.94 -21.56 1.12
C GLY A 424 9.97 -22.79 2.06
N GLN A 425 8.88 -23.57 2.09
CA GLN A 425 8.74 -24.79 2.92
C GLN A 425 8.86 -26.07 2.07
#